data_0c3cba76cfe002ae4db3108dde5604fe
#
_entry.id   0c3cba76cfe002ae4db3108dde5604fe
#
_cell.length_a   1.000
_cell.length_b   1.000
_cell.length_c   1.000
_cell.angle_alpha   90.00
_cell.angle_beta   90.00
_cell.angle_gamma   90.00
#
_symmetry.space_group_name_H-M   'P 1'
#
loop_
_entity.id
_entity.type
_entity.pdbx_description
1 polymer ?
#
loop_
_entity_poly.entity_id
_entity_poly.type
_entity_poly.pdbx_seq_one_letter_code
_entity_poly.pdbx_strand_id
1 'polypeptide(L)'
;MLTKKELLDGFGQLNLKKGETIIVHTSYKSLGGVEGGAETVIDVMRELVGKEGTVMFPAFNFQSWTETHYWDVRETPSKMGMITELARLRPDALRTPHPIYSFSVWGARAEEFSKTEDVEAYGPNSAFALFHKINGTIVSIGLDFNSTFSLHHYIEYNVGCDYRRVKEFSGIYVGYDRVPKIKTHSMFVRNNERVKTYIVPGMNDLLHDGVIKEVQVGAAKIHFATANDFYDNMAVIVREHPEKLHYIEDPKY
;
A
#
# COMPACT_ATOMS: atom_id res chain seq x y z
N MET A 1 -24.63 -8.78 -7.77
CA MET A 1 -23.83 -7.54 -7.54
C MET A 1 -24.10 -7.11 -6.11
N LEU A 2 -23.04 -6.71 -5.39
CA LEU A 2 -23.17 -6.20 -4.02
C LEU A 2 -23.73 -4.78 -4.05
N THR A 3 -24.71 -4.50 -3.23
CA THR A 3 -25.23 -3.16 -3.00
C THR A 3 -24.31 -2.38 -2.07
N LYS A 4 -24.42 -1.04 -2.03
CA LYS A 4 -23.68 -0.21 -1.07
C LYS A 4 -23.93 -0.63 0.38
N LYS A 5 -25.19 -1.01 0.69
CA LYS A 5 -25.57 -1.48 2.03
C LYS A 5 -24.84 -2.78 2.39
N GLU A 6 -24.82 -3.76 1.49
CA GLU A 6 -24.12 -5.04 1.72
C GLU A 6 -22.61 -4.84 1.88
N LEU A 7 -22.01 -3.88 1.15
CA LEU A 7 -20.61 -3.51 1.34
C LEU A 7 -20.37 -2.87 2.72
N LEU A 8 -21.23 -1.95 3.16
CA LEU A 8 -21.12 -1.33 4.49
C LEU A 8 -21.28 -2.36 5.59
N ASP A 9 -22.27 -3.25 5.49
CA ASP A 9 -22.49 -4.33 6.45
C ASP A 9 -21.30 -5.31 6.48
N GLY A 10 -20.78 -5.68 5.31
CA GLY A 10 -19.62 -6.58 5.18
C GLY A 10 -18.33 -5.96 5.73
N PHE A 11 -17.96 -4.78 5.26
CA PHE A 11 -16.77 -4.08 5.75
C PHE A 11 -16.91 -3.54 7.17
N GLY A 12 -18.13 -3.42 7.70
CA GLY A 12 -18.38 -3.13 9.12
C GLY A 12 -17.74 -4.16 10.06
N GLN A 13 -17.52 -5.40 9.60
CA GLN A 13 -16.83 -6.45 10.35
C GLN A 13 -15.34 -6.14 10.60
N LEU A 14 -14.75 -5.19 9.85
CA LEU A 14 -13.39 -4.72 10.11
C LEU A 14 -13.28 -3.95 11.44
N ASN A 15 -14.43 -3.52 12.00
CA ASN A 15 -14.52 -2.74 13.23
C ASN A 15 -13.64 -1.47 13.24
N LEU A 16 -13.50 -0.84 12.06
CA LEU A 16 -12.78 0.42 11.91
C LEU A 16 -13.44 1.52 12.73
N LYS A 17 -12.62 2.31 13.42
CA LYS A 17 -13.11 3.44 14.21
C LYS A 17 -13.23 4.68 13.34
N LYS A 18 -14.19 5.55 13.64
CA LYS A 18 -14.22 6.90 13.06
C LYS A 18 -12.93 7.65 13.44
N GLY A 19 -12.36 8.34 12.46
CA GLY A 19 -11.06 9.02 12.63
C GLY A 19 -9.83 8.15 12.30
N GLU A 20 -10.01 6.85 12.02
CA GLU A 20 -8.91 5.95 11.73
C GLU A 20 -8.28 6.23 10.35
N THR A 21 -6.98 5.98 10.23
CA THR A 21 -6.26 6.04 8.96
C THR A 21 -6.09 4.62 8.41
N ILE A 22 -6.51 4.39 7.17
CA ILE A 22 -6.41 3.08 6.53
C ILE A 22 -5.65 3.14 5.20
N ILE A 23 -4.82 2.12 4.92
CA ILE A 23 -4.31 1.82 3.58
C ILE A 23 -5.15 0.70 2.98
N VAL A 24 -5.69 0.90 1.76
CA VAL A 24 -6.55 -0.08 1.09
C VAL A 24 -5.87 -0.62 -0.16
N HIS A 25 -5.41 -1.86 -0.10
CA HIS A 25 -5.02 -2.66 -1.27
C HIS A 25 -6.25 -3.38 -1.80
N THR A 26 -6.46 -3.42 -3.11
CA THR A 26 -7.75 -3.91 -3.62
C THR A 26 -7.68 -4.59 -4.98
N SER A 27 -8.40 -5.71 -5.10
CA SER A 27 -8.82 -6.31 -6.37
C SER A 27 -10.32 -6.11 -6.53
N TYR A 28 -10.74 -5.17 -7.39
CA TYR A 28 -12.17 -4.92 -7.64
C TYR A 28 -12.92 -6.17 -8.13
N LYS A 29 -12.26 -6.96 -8.99
CA LYS A 29 -12.85 -8.16 -9.57
C LYS A 29 -13.24 -9.22 -8.53
N SER A 30 -12.51 -9.29 -7.42
CA SER A 30 -12.75 -10.28 -6.37
C SER A 30 -14.09 -10.11 -5.66
N LEU A 31 -14.66 -8.88 -5.67
CA LEU A 31 -15.96 -8.59 -5.07
C LEU A 31 -17.14 -9.19 -5.85
N GLY A 32 -16.93 -9.68 -7.09
CA GLY A 32 -17.99 -10.29 -7.90
C GLY A 32 -18.94 -9.29 -8.55
N GLY A 33 -18.64 -8.01 -8.51
CA GLY A 33 -19.43 -6.89 -9.02
C GLY A 33 -20.14 -6.09 -7.92
N VAL A 34 -20.15 -4.79 -8.09
CA VAL A 34 -20.69 -3.81 -7.13
C VAL A 34 -21.65 -2.88 -7.85
N GLU A 35 -22.80 -2.61 -7.26
CA GLU A 35 -23.75 -1.60 -7.76
C GLU A 35 -23.11 -0.19 -7.66
N GLY A 36 -23.14 0.57 -8.75
CA GLY A 36 -22.41 1.84 -8.85
C GLY A 36 -20.90 1.68 -9.08
N GLY A 37 -20.40 0.45 -9.23
CA GLY A 37 -19.03 0.18 -9.65
C GLY A 37 -17.97 0.42 -8.59
N ALA A 38 -16.75 0.67 -9.06
CA ALA A 38 -15.58 0.86 -8.20
C ALA A 38 -15.65 2.12 -7.32
N GLU A 39 -16.35 3.15 -7.79
CA GLU A 39 -16.59 4.38 -7.02
C GLU A 39 -17.33 4.11 -5.71
N THR A 40 -18.31 3.19 -5.72
CA THR A 40 -19.03 2.79 -4.51
C THR A 40 -18.09 2.19 -3.46
N VAL A 41 -17.08 1.42 -3.87
CA VAL A 41 -16.10 0.85 -2.93
C VAL A 41 -15.27 1.95 -2.26
N ILE A 42 -14.83 2.96 -3.04
CA ILE A 42 -14.10 4.12 -2.52
C ILE A 42 -14.96 4.87 -1.50
N ASP A 43 -16.22 5.15 -1.86
CA ASP A 43 -17.15 5.89 -0.99
C ASP A 43 -17.45 5.12 0.31
N VAL A 44 -17.59 3.80 0.24
CA VAL A 44 -17.80 2.96 1.42
C VAL A 44 -16.58 3.03 2.36
N MET A 45 -15.35 2.93 1.84
CA MET A 45 -14.15 3.05 2.69
C MET A 45 -14.09 4.42 3.38
N ARG A 46 -14.42 5.50 2.65
CA ARG A 46 -14.48 6.86 3.20
C ARG A 46 -15.57 6.99 4.28
N GLU A 47 -16.74 6.39 4.04
CA GLU A 47 -17.86 6.39 4.99
C GLU A 47 -17.51 5.63 6.26
N LEU A 48 -16.82 4.50 6.17
CA LEU A 48 -16.41 3.69 7.34
C LEU A 48 -15.53 4.48 8.30
N VAL A 49 -14.50 5.16 7.82
CA VAL A 49 -13.62 5.96 8.68
C VAL A 49 -14.18 7.33 9.03
N GLY A 50 -15.18 7.83 8.27
CA GLY A 50 -15.83 9.11 8.47
C GLY A 50 -14.95 10.31 8.10
N LYS A 51 -15.47 11.53 8.35
CA LYS A 51 -14.81 12.79 7.95
C LYS A 51 -13.48 13.03 8.69
N GLU A 52 -13.37 12.54 9.91
CA GLU A 52 -12.19 12.63 10.76
C GLU A 52 -11.12 11.61 10.36
N GLY A 53 -11.50 10.60 9.57
CA GLY A 53 -10.61 9.53 9.13
C GLY A 53 -9.82 9.87 7.87
N THR A 54 -8.95 8.94 7.49
CA THR A 54 -8.11 9.07 6.30
C THR A 54 -8.05 7.74 5.56
N VAL A 55 -8.25 7.79 4.25
CA VAL A 55 -8.15 6.61 3.36
C VAL A 55 -7.00 6.84 2.38
N MET A 56 -6.12 5.84 2.28
CA MET A 56 -4.96 5.85 1.40
C MET A 56 -5.05 4.68 0.42
N PHE A 57 -4.91 4.96 -0.87
CA PHE A 57 -4.81 3.94 -1.91
C PHE A 57 -3.43 3.97 -2.55
N PRO A 58 -2.72 2.84 -2.70
CA PRO A 58 -1.44 2.81 -3.40
C PRO A 58 -1.57 3.35 -4.82
N ALA A 59 -0.85 4.41 -5.15
CA ALA A 59 -0.79 5.01 -6.48
C ALA A 59 0.59 4.77 -7.11
N PHE A 60 1.16 3.57 -6.87
CA PHE A 60 2.51 3.23 -7.29
C PHE A 60 2.61 3.15 -8.80
N ASN A 61 3.75 3.63 -9.30
CA ASN A 61 4.12 3.49 -10.70
C ASN A 61 5.65 3.35 -10.80
N PHE A 62 6.09 2.10 -10.93
CA PHE A 62 7.52 1.79 -10.98
C PHE A 62 8.15 2.34 -12.27
N GLN A 63 7.52 2.08 -13.41
CA GLN A 63 8.05 2.39 -14.73
C GLN A 63 8.25 3.89 -14.98
N SER A 64 7.36 4.74 -14.45
CA SER A 64 7.47 6.19 -14.66
C SER A 64 8.79 6.76 -14.15
N TRP A 65 9.35 6.20 -13.08
CA TRP A 65 10.60 6.68 -12.49
C TRP A 65 11.82 5.85 -12.90
N THR A 66 11.66 4.52 -13.04
CA THR A 66 12.81 3.64 -13.32
C THR A 66 13.12 3.48 -14.81
N GLU A 67 12.17 3.79 -15.70
CA GLU A 67 12.31 3.61 -17.15
C GLU A 67 12.15 4.94 -17.90
N THR A 68 11.06 5.69 -17.64
CA THR A 68 10.81 6.96 -18.35
C THR A 68 11.47 8.17 -17.69
N HIS A 69 11.96 8.02 -16.45
CA HIS A 69 12.61 9.07 -15.68
C HIS A 69 11.79 10.36 -15.57
N TYR A 70 10.45 10.20 -15.51
CA TYR A 70 9.51 11.31 -15.39
C TYR A 70 8.37 10.95 -14.43
N TRP A 71 8.06 11.88 -13.54
CA TRP A 71 6.90 11.77 -12.67
C TRP A 71 6.27 13.13 -12.40
N ASP A 72 4.96 13.17 -12.50
CA ASP A 72 4.13 14.32 -12.20
C ASP A 72 3.09 13.90 -11.16
N VAL A 73 2.99 14.67 -10.07
CA VAL A 73 2.09 14.38 -8.94
C VAL A 73 0.63 14.25 -9.37
N ARG A 74 0.21 14.97 -10.40
CA ARG A 74 -1.17 14.97 -10.91
C ARG A 74 -1.37 14.02 -12.09
N GLU A 75 -0.40 14.00 -13.03
CA GLU A 75 -0.59 13.34 -14.32
C GLU A 75 -0.13 11.87 -14.34
N THR A 76 0.88 11.51 -13.56
CA THR A 76 1.40 10.14 -13.59
C THR A 76 0.36 9.17 -13.04
N PRO A 77 -0.13 8.19 -13.84
CA PRO A 77 -1.20 7.29 -13.42
C PRO A 77 -0.75 6.29 -12.37
N SER A 78 -1.69 5.77 -11.59
CA SER A 78 -1.49 4.56 -10.79
C SER A 78 -1.42 3.33 -11.69
N LYS A 79 -0.56 2.36 -11.34
CA LYS A 79 -0.48 1.04 -11.98
C LYS A 79 -0.97 -0.09 -11.06
N MET A 80 -1.63 0.28 -9.94
CA MET A 80 -2.08 -0.67 -8.91
C MET A 80 -3.53 -1.14 -9.09
N GLY A 81 -4.19 -0.74 -10.18
CA GLY A 81 -5.54 -1.19 -10.51
C GLY A 81 -6.57 -0.07 -10.63
N MET A 82 -7.79 -0.45 -11.00
CA MET A 82 -8.85 0.51 -11.34
C MET A 82 -9.26 1.39 -10.16
N ILE A 83 -9.51 0.80 -8.98
CA ILE A 83 -9.93 1.57 -7.79
C ILE A 83 -8.87 2.60 -7.41
N THR A 84 -7.61 2.22 -7.44
CA THR A 84 -6.50 3.10 -7.05
C THR A 84 -6.32 4.27 -8.01
N GLU A 85 -6.56 4.06 -9.29
CA GLU A 85 -6.54 5.15 -10.28
C GLU A 85 -7.77 6.07 -10.13
N LEU A 86 -8.96 5.53 -9.94
CA LEU A 86 -10.16 6.33 -9.68
C LEU A 86 -10.02 7.16 -8.41
N ALA A 87 -9.48 6.57 -7.34
CA ALA A 87 -9.21 7.29 -6.09
C ALA A 87 -8.21 8.45 -6.29
N ARG A 88 -7.18 8.24 -7.13
CA ARG A 88 -6.19 9.27 -7.49
C ARG A 88 -6.81 10.43 -8.26
N LEU A 89 -7.77 10.15 -9.12
CA LEU A 89 -8.41 11.16 -9.98
C LEU A 89 -9.49 11.97 -9.25
N ARG A 90 -9.85 11.62 -8.02
CA ARG A 90 -10.81 12.40 -7.25
C ARG A 90 -10.28 13.79 -6.93
N PRO A 91 -11.07 14.86 -7.12
CA PRO A 91 -10.60 16.24 -6.98
C PRO A 91 -10.20 16.61 -5.54
N ASP A 92 -10.70 15.88 -4.56
CA ASP A 92 -10.43 16.07 -3.12
C ASP A 92 -9.35 15.13 -2.58
N ALA A 93 -8.67 14.37 -3.45
CA ALA A 93 -7.55 13.53 -3.07
C ALA A 93 -6.23 14.27 -3.26
N LEU A 94 -5.32 14.11 -2.29
CA LEU A 94 -3.93 14.53 -2.40
C LEU A 94 -3.04 13.31 -2.63
N ARG A 95 -1.87 13.52 -3.25
CA ARG A 95 -0.91 12.45 -3.52
C ARG A 95 0.36 12.67 -2.71
N THR A 96 0.89 11.61 -2.10
CA THR A 96 2.19 11.67 -1.43
C THR A 96 3.33 11.82 -2.45
N PRO A 97 4.45 12.46 -2.08
CA PRO A 97 5.42 12.96 -3.06
C PRO A 97 6.40 11.91 -3.63
N HIS A 98 6.48 10.69 -3.05
CA HIS A 98 7.44 9.71 -3.54
C HIS A 98 7.04 9.17 -4.93
N PRO A 99 7.87 9.30 -6.00
CA PRO A 99 7.45 9.02 -7.37
C PRO A 99 7.12 7.54 -7.65
N ILE A 100 7.76 6.61 -6.96
CA ILE A 100 7.55 5.17 -7.14
C ILE A 100 6.41 4.66 -6.25
N TYR A 101 6.44 5.03 -4.95
CA TYR A 101 5.57 4.47 -3.91
C TYR A 101 4.59 5.51 -3.34
N SER A 102 4.01 6.34 -4.21
CA SER A 102 3.03 7.33 -3.77
C SER A 102 1.69 6.69 -3.40
N PHE A 103 0.97 7.36 -2.51
CA PHE A 103 -0.42 7.05 -2.18
C PHE A 103 -1.32 8.19 -2.63
N SER A 104 -2.51 7.86 -3.11
CA SER A 104 -3.64 8.79 -3.17
C SER A 104 -4.30 8.82 -1.80
N VAL A 105 -4.43 9.99 -1.20
CA VAL A 105 -4.87 10.17 0.19
C VAL A 105 -6.07 11.09 0.24
N TRP A 106 -7.12 10.64 0.91
CA TRP A 106 -8.30 11.44 1.23
C TRP A 106 -8.52 11.47 2.74
N GLY A 107 -9.03 12.61 3.27
CA GLY A 107 -9.46 12.74 4.66
C GLY A 107 -8.59 13.67 5.50
N ALA A 108 -8.77 13.63 6.80
CA ALA A 108 -8.24 14.64 7.74
C ALA A 108 -6.71 14.79 7.72
N ARG A 109 -5.97 13.71 7.39
CA ARG A 109 -4.51 13.71 7.31
C ARG A 109 -3.95 13.81 5.88
N ALA A 110 -4.80 14.05 4.88
CA ALA A 110 -4.33 14.07 3.49
C ALA A 110 -3.23 15.11 3.26
N GLU A 111 -3.35 16.30 3.86
CA GLU A 111 -2.34 17.34 3.77
C GLU A 111 -1.02 16.96 4.48
N GLU A 112 -1.09 16.30 5.64
CA GLU A 112 0.08 15.79 6.36
C GLU A 112 0.85 14.77 5.52
N PHE A 113 0.15 13.79 4.95
CA PHE A 113 0.75 12.79 4.06
C PHE A 113 1.31 13.39 2.76
N SER A 114 0.67 14.40 2.19
CA SER A 114 1.16 15.05 0.97
C SER A 114 2.45 15.85 1.16
N LYS A 115 2.84 16.11 2.40
CA LYS A 115 4.05 16.83 2.79
C LYS A 115 5.18 15.91 3.26
N THR A 116 4.98 14.59 3.23
CA THR A 116 6.08 13.66 3.49
C THR A 116 7.14 13.85 2.40
N GLU A 117 8.37 14.15 2.80
CA GLU A 117 9.48 14.41 1.87
C GLU A 117 10.60 13.43 2.18
N ASP A 118 10.59 12.28 1.52
CA ASP A 118 11.68 11.34 1.71
C ASP A 118 12.22 10.87 0.37
N VAL A 119 13.51 10.97 0.21
CA VAL A 119 14.24 10.40 -0.93
C VAL A 119 14.14 8.88 -0.89
N GLU A 120 14.07 8.33 0.30
CA GLU A 120 13.94 6.90 0.56
C GLU A 120 12.47 6.55 0.83
N ALA A 121 11.92 5.65 0.03
CA ALA A 121 10.52 5.22 0.15
C ALA A 121 10.14 4.76 1.55
N TYR A 122 11.10 4.21 2.29
CA TYR A 122 10.92 3.58 3.60
C TYR A 122 11.74 4.23 4.71
N GLY A 123 12.24 5.44 4.47
CA GLY A 123 12.97 6.24 5.46
C GLY A 123 12.04 6.81 6.56
N PRO A 124 12.64 7.47 7.56
CA PRO A 124 11.94 7.90 8.78
C PRO A 124 10.87 8.98 8.56
N ASN A 125 10.92 9.72 7.44
CA ASN A 125 9.92 10.75 7.10
C ASN A 125 8.98 10.31 5.97
N SER A 126 9.03 9.06 5.56
CA SER A 126 8.20 8.50 4.49
C SER A 126 6.73 8.39 4.89
N ALA A 127 5.87 8.26 3.88
CA ALA A 127 4.45 7.99 4.11
C ALA A 127 4.22 6.68 4.88
N PHE A 128 5.08 5.67 4.68
CA PHE A 128 5.03 4.42 5.43
C PHE A 128 5.41 4.61 6.91
N ALA A 129 6.45 5.42 7.18
CA ALA A 129 6.85 5.73 8.55
C ALA A 129 5.76 6.50 9.31
N LEU A 130 5.14 7.50 8.64
CA LEU A 130 4.02 8.23 9.23
C LEU A 130 2.83 7.30 9.50
N PHE A 131 2.48 6.42 8.54
CA PHE A 131 1.40 5.45 8.70
C PHE A 131 1.64 4.48 9.87
N HIS A 132 2.86 3.98 10.01
CA HIS A 132 3.26 3.13 11.15
C HIS A 132 3.18 3.90 12.47
N LYS A 133 3.73 5.13 12.52
CA LYS A 133 3.72 5.98 13.71
C LYS A 133 2.33 6.25 14.27
N ILE A 134 1.34 6.42 13.39
CA ILE A 134 -0.07 6.66 13.80
C ILE A 134 -0.86 5.38 13.99
N ASN A 135 -0.23 4.22 13.85
CA ASN A 135 -0.82 2.89 13.95
C ASN A 135 -2.07 2.72 13.06
N GLY A 136 -1.95 3.06 11.78
CA GLY A 136 -3.05 2.90 10.83
C GLY A 136 -3.39 1.43 10.57
N THR A 137 -4.55 1.16 9.97
CA THR A 137 -4.98 -0.20 9.62
C THR A 137 -4.76 -0.49 8.14
N ILE A 138 -4.09 -1.60 7.83
CA ILE A 138 -3.95 -2.11 6.48
C ILE A 138 -5.17 -2.97 6.16
N VAL A 139 -5.81 -2.71 5.03
CA VAL A 139 -6.94 -3.47 4.50
C VAL A 139 -6.59 -4.01 3.12
N SER A 140 -6.74 -5.31 2.92
CA SER A 140 -6.52 -5.99 1.64
C SER A 140 -7.80 -6.64 1.17
N ILE A 141 -8.31 -6.22 0.01
CA ILE A 141 -9.58 -6.69 -0.56
C ILE A 141 -9.28 -7.67 -1.69
N GLY A 142 -9.43 -8.97 -1.44
CA GLY A 142 -9.40 -10.03 -2.45
C GLY A 142 -8.10 -10.16 -3.24
N LEU A 143 -6.98 -9.80 -2.64
CA LEU A 143 -5.64 -10.00 -3.18
C LEU A 143 -4.96 -11.18 -2.49
N ASP A 144 -4.08 -11.87 -3.23
CA ASP A 144 -3.15 -12.80 -2.61
C ASP A 144 -2.06 -12.06 -1.82
N PHE A 145 -1.41 -12.76 -0.88
CA PHE A 145 -0.45 -12.13 0.01
C PHE A 145 0.80 -11.57 -0.69
N ASN A 146 1.20 -12.08 -1.85
CA ASN A 146 2.33 -11.51 -2.61
C ASN A 146 1.99 -10.15 -3.26
N SER A 147 0.71 -9.80 -3.33
CA SER A 147 0.21 -8.60 -4.02
C SER A 147 -0.34 -7.53 -3.07
N THR A 148 -0.12 -7.65 -1.77
CA THR A 148 -0.72 -6.78 -0.76
C THR A 148 0.22 -6.47 0.41
N PHE A 149 -0.27 -5.75 1.42
CA PHE A 149 0.48 -5.42 2.65
C PHE A 149 1.85 -4.79 2.37
N SER A 150 1.91 -3.81 1.46
CA SER A 150 3.18 -3.15 1.03
C SER A 150 4.05 -2.63 2.19
N LEU A 151 3.47 -2.51 3.39
CA LEU A 151 4.20 -2.17 4.62
C LEU A 151 5.30 -3.19 4.95
N HIS A 152 5.22 -4.45 4.46
CA HIS A 152 6.28 -5.44 4.70
C HIS A 152 7.65 -4.96 4.16
N HIS A 153 7.69 -4.24 3.05
CA HIS A 153 8.94 -3.67 2.53
C HIS A 153 9.53 -2.57 3.44
N TYR A 154 8.67 -1.78 4.09
CA TYR A 154 9.10 -0.84 5.10
C TYR A 154 9.73 -1.57 6.31
N ILE A 155 9.17 -2.71 6.68
CA ILE A 155 9.69 -3.54 7.77
C ILE A 155 11.02 -4.18 7.36
N GLU A 156 11.10 -4.81 6.18
CA GLU A 156 12.34 -5.35 5.62
C GLU A 156 13.48 -4.31 5.60
N TYR A 157 13.16 -3.07 5.21
CA TYR A 157 14.11 -1.96 5.14
C TYR A 157 14.62 -1.55 6.54
N ASN A 158 13.72 -1.37 7.50
CA ASN A 158 14.07 -0.88 8.84
C ASN A 158 14.70 -1.94 9.73
N VAL A 159 14.35 -3.20 9.55
CA VAL A 159 14.93 -4.34 10.26
C VAL A 159 16.31 -4.71 9.69
N GLY A 160 16.49 -4.51 8.39
CA GLY A 160 17.68 -4.88 7.64
C GLY A 160 17.64 -6.31 7.13
N CYS A 161 17.20 -6.52 5.91
CA CYS A 161 17.28 -7.83 5.24
C CYS A 161 18.47 -7.85 4.26
N ASP A 162 19.04 -9.03 4.03
CA ASP A 162 20.23 -9.24 3.20
C ASP A 162 19.92 -9.53 1.72
N TYR A 163 18.65 -9.78 1.38
CA TYR A 163 18.21 -10.12 0.01
C TYR A 163 17.72 -8.91 -0.81
N ARG A 164 17.75 -7.70 -0.23
CA ARG A 164 17.41 -6.43 -0.90
C ARG A 164 18.46 -5.36 -0.64
N ARG A 165 18.48 -4.37 -1.50
CA ARG A 165 19.35 -3.18 -1.40
C ARG A 165 18.64 -1.95 -1.89
N VAL A 166 19.13 -0.81 -1.45
CA VAL A 166 18.72 0.49 -1.99
C VAL A 166 19.35 0.72 -3.36
N LYS A 167 18.57 1.20 -4.33
CA LYS A 167 19.02 1.64 -5.64
C LYS A 167 18.39 2.98 -5.97
N GLU A 168 19.20 3.94 -6.35
CA GLU A 168 18.77 5.28 -6.71
C GLU A 168 18.42 5.40 -8.20
N PHE A 169 17.45 6.26 -8.47
CA PHE A 169 17.04 6.64 -9.81
C PHE A 169 16.80 8.15 -9.84
N SER A 170 17.30 8.83 -10.88
CA SER A 170 17.10 10.26 -11.08
C SER A 170 16.18 10.51 -12.25
N GLY A 171 15.38 11.58 -12.16
CA GLY A 171 14.44 11.93 -13.21
C GLY A 171 13.85 13.33 -13.04
N ILE A 172 12.98 13.70 -13.96
CA ILE A 172 12.21 14.92 -13.92
C ILE A 172 11.02 14.73 -12.99
N TYR A 173 10.99 15.49 -11.93
CA TYR A 173 9.94 15.49 -10.92
C TYR A 173 9.11 16.78 -11.03
N VAL A 174 7.78 16.65 -11.17
CA VAL A 174 6.84 17.76 -11.18
C VAL A 174 5.92 17.64 -9.97
N GLY A 175 6.14 18.48 -8.97
CA GLY A 175 5.33 18.55 -7.75
C GLY A 175 4.08 19.40 -7.92
N TYR A 176 3.43 19.73 -6.78
CA TYR A 176 2.24 20.59 -6.77
C TYR A 176 2.54 22.03 -7.20
N ASP A 177 3.78 22.49 -7.07
CA ASP A 177 4.24 23.81 -7.56
C ASP A 177 4.33 23.89 -9.09
N ARG A 178 4.15 22.75 -9.79
CA ARG A 178 4.22 22.62 -11.25
C ARG A 178 5.56 23.00 -11.87
N VAL A 179 6.61 23.10 -11.07
CA VAL A 179 7.97 23.42 -11.53
C VAL A 179 8.74 22.11 -11.70
N PRO A 180 9.16 21.76 -12.93
CA PRO A 180 10.01 20.60 -13.17
C PRO A 180 11.37 20.74 -12.47
N LYS A 181 11.78 19.69 -11.75
CA LYS A 181 13.06 19.63 -11.03
C LYS A 181 13.72 18.29 -11.29
N ILE A 182 15.03 18.26 -11.37
CA ILE A 182 15.77 16.98 -11.33
C ILE A 182 15.83 16.55 -9.86
N LYS A 183 15.31 15.38 -9.57
CA LYS A 183 15.38 14.76 -8.24
C LYS A 183 15.91 13.33 -8.33
N THR A 184 16.47 12.85 -7.24
CA THR A 184 16.88 11.45 -7.05
C THR A 184 16.06 10.84 -5.93
N HIS A 185 15.48 9.69 -6.20
CA HIS A 185 14.71 8.91 -5.21
C HIS A 185 15.14 7.45 -5.27
N SER A 186 15.06 6.78 -4.15
CA SER A 186 15.49 5.40 -4.04
C SER A 186 14.33 4.41 -4.19
N MET A 187 14.69 3.22 -4.61
CA MET A 187 13.84 2.03 -4.60
C MET A 187 14.55 0.92 -3.83
N PHE A 188 13.80 0.17 -3.04
CA PHE A 188 14.30 -1.00 -2.32
C PHE A 188 14.14 -2.24 -3.21
N VAL A 189 15.22 -2.57 -3.93
CA VAL A 189 15.21 -3.61 -4.96
C VAL A 189 15.83 -4.91 -4.46
N ARG A 190 15.47 -6.02 -5.07
CA ARG A 190 16.13 -7.32 -4.85
C ARG A 190 17.61 -7.23 -5.24
N ASN A 191 18.48 -7.93 -4.53
CA ASN A 191 19.93 -7.89 -4.77
C ASN A 191 20.32 -8.34 -6.16
N ASN A 192 19.59 -9.32 -6.71
CA ASN A 192 19.73 -9.84 -8.07
C ASN A 192 18.41 -10.45 -8.56
N GLU A 193 18.35 -10.83 -9.84
CA GLU A 193 17.14 -11.39 -10.49
C GLU A 193 16.76 -12.79 -10.01
N ARG A 194 17.67 -13.53 -9.38
CA ARG A 194 17.38 -14.86 -8.82
C ARG A 194 16.62 -14.79 -7.49
N VAL A 195 16.72 -13.69 -6.78
CA VAL A 195 15.93 -13.46 -5.58
C VAL A 195 14.48 -13.21 -5.99
N LYS A 196 13.56 -14.05 -5.54
CA LYS A 196 12.11 -13.91 -5.78
C LYS A 196 11.41 -13.61 -4.48
N THR A 197 10.59 -12.57 -4.48
CA THR A 197 9.72 -12.27 -3.33
C THR A 197 8.61 -13.31 -3.27
N TYR A 198 8.46 -13.95 -2.12
CA TYR A 198 7.41 -14.93 -1.85
C TYR A 198 7.04 -14.89 -0.37
N ILE A 199 6.20 -13.94 -0.01
CA ILE A 199 5.87 -13.68 1.41
C ILE A 199 4.72 -14.53 1.94
N VAL A 200 4.08 -15.35 1.09
CA VAL A 200 2.90 -16.16 1.46
C VAL A 200 3.12 -17.01 2.70
N PRO A 201 4.25 -17.72 2.90
CA PRO A 201 4.47 -18.50 4.11
C PRO A 201 4.43 -17.64 5.38
N GLY A 202 5.18 -16.53 5.41
CA GLY A 202 5.19 -15.63 6.57
C GLY A 202 3.83 -14.98 6.83
N MET A 203 3.10 -14.61 5.78
CA MET A 203 1.75 -14.03 5.91
C MET A 203 0.73 -15.05 6.43
N ASN A 204 0.86 -16.33 6.04
CA ASN A 204 0.01 -17.39 6.55
C ASN A 204 0.26 -17.65 8.05
N ASP A 205 1.51 -17.55 8.50
CA ASP A 205 1.81 -17.62 9.93
C ASP A 205 1.11 -16.48 10.69
N LEU A 206 1.23 -15.24 10.20
CA LEU A 206 0.56 -14.08 10.81
C LEU A 206 -0.98 -14.19 10.80
N LEU A 207 -1.55 -14.82 9.78
CA LEU A 207 -2.98 -15.10 9.73
C LEU A 207 -3.37 -16.18 10.74
N HIS A 208 -2.61 -17.26 10.83
CA HIS A 208 -2.81 -18.35 11.80
C HIS A 208 -2.75 -17.85 13.25
N ASP A 209 -1.79 -16.96 13.53
CA ASP A 209 -1.55 -16.39 14.87
C ASP A 209 -2.53 -15.24 15.21
N GLY A 210 -3.43 -14.89 14.27
CA GLY A 210 -4.45 -13.86 14.48
C GLY A 210 -3.96 -12.42 14.42
N VAL A 211 -2.70 -12.19 14.01
CA VAL A 211 -2.14 -10.86 13.73
C VAL A 211 -2.83 -10.25 12.51
N ILE A 212 -2.91 -11.03 11.43
CA ILE A 212 -3.78 -10.72 10.29
C ILE A 212 -5.14 -11.35 10.56
N LYS A 213 -6.19 -10.58 10.41
CA LYS A 213 -7.57 -11.03 10.51
C LYS A 213 -8.19 -11.18 9.14
N GLU A 214 -9.13 -12.11 9.00
CA GLU A 214 -9.86 -12.36 7.76
C GLU A 214 -11.37 -12.23 8.00
N VAL A 215 -12.07 -11.56 7.07
CA VAL A 215 -13.53 -11.56 6.96
C VAL A 215 -13.92 -11.77 5.50
N GLN A 216 -15.18 -12.16 5.27
CA GLN A 216 -15.72 -12.39 3.94
C GLN A 216 -16.68 -11.27 3.55
N VAL A 217 -16.49 -10.65 2.36
CA VAL A 217 -17.41 -9.66 1.81
C VAL A 217 -17.72 -10.03 0.35
N GLY A 218 -18.96 -10.45 0.11
CA GLY A 218 -19.31 -11.05 -1.17
C GLY A 218 -18.46 -12.28 -1.47
N ALA A 219 -17.81 -12.30 -2.64
CA ALA A 219 -16.89 -13.37 -3.03
C ALA A 219 -15.44 -13.12 -2.55
N ALA A 220 -15.15 -11.94 -2.00
CA ALA A 220 -13.79 -11.55 -1.63
C ALA A 220 -13.45 -11.89 -0.18
N LYS A 221 -12.25 -12.44 0.04
CA LYS A 221 -11.62 -12.46 1.35
C LYS A 221 -10.98 -11.12 1.61
N ILE A 222 -11.18 -10.58 2.79
CA ILE A 222 -10.62 -9.31 3.24
C ILE A 222 -9.68 -9.60 4.39
N HIS A 223 -8.41 -9.26 4.20
CA HIS A 223 -7.40 -9.36 5.25
C HIS A 223 -7.09 -7.97 5.82
N PHE A 224 -6.91 -7.88 7.12
CA PHE A 224 -6.58 -6.61 7.76
C PHE A 224 -5.75 -6.81 9.03
N ALA A 225 -4.93 -5.82 9.32
CA ALA A 225 -4.10 -5.75 10.53
C ALA A 225 -3.79 -4.29 10.86
N THR A 226 -3.55 -3.97 12.13
CA THR A 226 -2.96 -2.67 12.50
C THR A 226 -1.49 -2.61 12.07
N ALA A 227 -0.98 -1.42 11.85
CA ALA A 227 0.41 -1.24 11.43
C ALA A 227 1.41 -1.74 12.48
N ASN A 228 1.13 -1.51 13.77
CA ASN A 228 2.01 -1.94 14.85
C ASN A 228 2.01 -3.46 15.02
N ASP A 229 0.83 -4.09 15.11
CA ASP A 229 0.76 -5.55 15.23
C ASP A 229 1.45 -6.24 14.05
N PHE A 230 1.21 -5.73 12.83
CA PHE A 230 1.85 -6.26 11.65
C PHE A 230 3.38 -6.02 11.64
N TYR A 231 3.82 -4.81 12.05
CA TYR A 231 5.24 -4.48 12.13
C TYR A 231 5.98 -5.39 13.10
N ASP A 232 5.51 -5.48 14.34
CA ASP A 232 6.19 -6.19 15.41
C ASP A 232 6.36 -7.68 15.09
N ASN A 233 5.31 -8.32 14.56
CA ASN A 233 5.34 -9.75 14.23
C ASN A 233 6.09 -10.02 12.91
N MET A 234 5.91 -9.22 11.87
CA MET A 234 6.66 -9.36 10.62
C MET A 234 8.15 -9.11 10.83
N ALA A 235 8.54 -8.18 11.73
CA ALA A 235 9.93 -7.93 12.06
C ALA A 235 10.64 -9.16 12.67
N VAL A 236 9.92 -10.00 13.41
CA VAL A 236 10.44 -11.31 13.88
C VAL A 236 10.69 -12.22 12.69
N ILE A 237 9.74 -12.33 11.76
CA ILE A 237 9.90 -13.16 10.55
C ILE A 237 11.09 -12.69 9.71
N VAL A 238 11.27 -11.37 9.52
CA VAL A 238 12.41 -10.82 8.77
C VAL A 238 13.75 -11.20 9.41
N ARG A 239 13.85 -11.19 10.75
CA ARG A 239 15.09 -11.49 11.47
C ARG A 239 15.38 -12.98 11.58
N GLU A 240 14.37 -13.78 11.90
CA GLU A 240 14.54 -15.16 12.34
C GLU A 240 14.16 -16.18 11.25
N HIS A 241 13.28 -15.78 10.31
CA HIS A 241 12.71 -16.65 9.30
C HIS A 241 12.66 -16.00 7.90
N PRO A 242 13.76 -15.36 7.41
CA PRO A 242 13.75 -14.66 6.12
C PRO A 242 13.41 -15.58 4.93
N GLU A 243 13.64 -16.90 5.05
CA GLU A 243 13.26 -17.90 4.05
C GLU A 243 11.73 -17.98 3.81
N LYS A 244 10.92 -17.45 4.72
CA LYS A 244 9.46 -17.34 4.57
C LYS A 244 9.01 -16.15 3.73
N LEU A 245 9.96 -15.27 3.34
CA LEU A 245 9.67 -14.02 2.62
C LEU A 245 10.24 -13.98 1.21
N HIS A 246 11.20 -14.86 0.90
CA HIS A 246 11.83 -14.95 -0.41
C HIS A 246 12.40 -16.33 -0.66
N TYR A 247 12.71 -16.62 -1.93
CA TYR A 247 13.52 -17.75 -2.31
C TYR A 247 14.52 -17.35 -3.40
N ILE A 248 15.55 -18.18 -3.56
CA ILE A 248 16.56 -18.02 -4.62
C ILE A 248 16.24 -19.04 -5.72
N GLU A 249 15.92 -18.54 -6.90
CA GLU A 249 15.63 -19.37 -8.08
C GLU A 249 16.87 -20.13 -8.54
N ASP A 250 16.78 -21.45 -8.67
CA ASP A 250 17.87 -22.27 -9.18
C ASP A 250 18.02 -22.04 -10.71
N PRO A 251 19.23 -21.75 -11.23
CA PRO A 251 19.45 -21.53 -12.65
C PRO A 251 19.28 -22.78 -13.53
N LYS A 252 18.95 -23.92 -12.95
CA LYS A 252 18.79 -25.20 -13.68
C LYS A 252 17.33 -25.50 -14.08
N TYR A 253 16.36 -24.63 -13.80
CA TYR A 253 14.96 -24.82 -14.18
C TYR A 253 14.38 -23.56 -14.83
#